data_49bdf5f2bfa993234e8667fa7452ed4f
#
_entry.id   49bdf5f2bfa993234e8667fa7452ed4f
#
_cell.length_a   1.000
_cell.length_b   1.000
_cell.length_c   1.000
_cell.angle_alpha   90.00
_cell.angle_beta   90.00
_cell.angle_gamma   90.00
#
_symmetry.space_group_name_H-M   'P 1'
#
loop_
_entity.id
_entity.type
_entity.pdbx_description
1 polymer ?
#
loop_
_entity_poly.entity_id
_entity_poly.type
_entity_poly.pdbx_seq_one_letter_code
_entity_poly.pdbx_strand_id
1 'polypeptide(L)'
;MSAKPAGILSLCILLSIALMAAETPKLVQNLTAGKKQHVVTYGTSLTAGGAWVGQLKSLLEKKYPGLATVTNSGQSAMWSDWGVKNLDKRVIEKAPDAVFIEFAINDAFLEYKTSTADCRKNLENMIDRILKARPECQVILMTMNPPINVHLERRPKIEEYYQVYRDVAAERKLLLIDHYPVWKALLDKDKKTFDAWVPDGIHPSATGCEKVIIPGIEAALFGGTGK
;
A
#
# COMPACT_ATOMS: atom_id res chain seq x y z
N MET A 1 -33.66 -65.18 20.45
CA MET A 1 -33.26 -63.86 20.96
C MET A 1 -32.34 -63.23 19.92
N SER A 2 -32.91 -62.30 19.18
CA SER A 2 -32.24 -61.69 18.03
C SER A 2 -31.80 -60.26 18.44
N ALA A 3 -30.49 -60.01 18.41
CA ALA A 3 -29.93 -58.66 18.69
C ALA A 3 -29.87 -57.85 17.39
N LYS A 4 -30.49 -56.67 17.40
CA LYS A 4 -30.41 -55.67 16.31
C LYS A 4 -29.09 -54.89 16.41
N PRO A 5 -28.42 -54.58 15.29
CA PRO A 5 -27.27 -53.71 15.32
C PRO A 5 -27.70 -52.24 15.36
N ALA A 6 -27.03 -51.45 16.22
CA ALA A 6 -27.20 -50.03 16.33
C ALA A 6 -26.48 -49.34 15.13
N GLY A 7 -27.24 -48.56 14.37
CA GLY A 7 -26.73 -47.77 13.27
C GLY A 7 -25.99 -46.53 13.79
N ILE A 8 -24.72 -46.37 13.41
CA ILE A 8 -23.91 -45.18 13.66
C ILE A 8 -24.27 -44.13 12.56
N LEU A 9 -24.97 -43.11 12.99
CA LEU A 9 -25.28 -41.95 12.12
C LEU A 9 -24.04 -41.07 12.04
N SER A 10 -23.32 -41.17 10.90
CA SER A 10 -22.14 -40.35 10.63
C SER A 10 -22.62 -38.95 10.20
N LEU A 11 -22.49 -37.96 11.09
CA LEU A 11 -22.82 -36.57 10.83
C LEU A 11 -21.64 -35.93 10.07
N CYS A 12 -21.71 -35.93 8.74
CA CYS A 12 -20.78 -35.16 7.90
C CYS A 12 -21.09 -33.65 8.04
N ILE A 13 -20.31 -32.94 8.86
CA ILE A 13 -20.31 -31.48 8.91
C ILE A 13 -19.55 -31.00 7.67
N LEU A 14 -20.27 -30.60 6.65
CA LEU A 14 -19.72 -29.86 5.50
C LEU A 14 -19.35 -28.45 5.97
N LEU A 15 -18.06 -28.25 6.25
CA LEU A 15 -17.49 -26.93 6.52
C LEU A 15 -17.43 -26.18 5.19
N SER A 16 -18.45 -25.39 4.87
CA SER A 16 -18.45 -24.49 3.74
C SER A 16 -17.47 -23.36 4.03
N ILE A 17 -16.24 -23.47 3.52
CA ILE A 17 -15.31 -22.35 3.46
C ILE A 17 -15.89 -21.41 2.39
N ALA A 18 -16.69 -20.44 2.81
CA ALA A 18 -17.05 -19.32 1.96
C ALA A 18 -15.75 -18.55 1.64
N LEU A 19 -15.23 -18.73 0.43
CA LEU A 19 -14.18 -17.86 -0.11
C LEU A 19 -14.81 -16.46 -0.24
N MET A 20 -14.62 -15.62 0.80
CA MET A 20 -15.08 -14.25 0.75
C MET A 20 -14.26 -13.55 -0.34
N ALA A 21 -14.88 -13.29 -1.48
CA ALA A 21 -14.29 -12.43 -2.50
C ALA A 21 -13.94 -11.09 -1.82
N ALA A 22 -12.69 -10.64 -2.00
CA ALA A 22 -12.26 -9.37 -1.44
C ALA A 22 -13.21 -8.27 -1.96
N GLU A 23 -13.73 -7.46 -1.04
CA GLU A 23 -14.64 -6.38 -1.39
C GLU A 23 -13.94 -5.39 -2.32
N THR A 24 -14.62 -4.99 -3.40
CA THR A 24 -14.08 -4.00 -4.34
C THR A 24 -13.74 -2.71 -3.59
N PRO A 25 -12.53 -2.15 -3.73
CA PRO A 25 -12.15 -0.91 -3.06
C PRO A 25 -13.11 0.24 -3.36
N LYS A 26 -13.41 1.06 -2.35
CA LYS A 26 -14.38 2.16 -2.44
C LYS A 26 -14.06 3.15 -3.56
N LEU A 27 -12.79 3.48 -3.76
CA LEU A 27 -12.32 4.29 -4.89
C LEU A 27 -12.85 3.73 -6.22
N VAL A 28 -12.71 2.42 -6.42
CA VAL A 28 -13.12 1.76 -7.66
C VAL A 28 -14.65 1.68 -7.75
N GLN A 29 -15.34 1.38 -6.65
CA GLN A 29 -16.83 1.39 -6.62
C GLN A 29 -17.35 2.75 -7.06
N ASN A 30 -16.81 3.85 -6.52
CA ASN A 30 -17.23 5.20 -6.86
C ASN A 30 -16.92 5.57 -8.31
N LEU A 31 -15.73 5.23 -8.80
CA LEU A 31 -15.34 5.47 -10.20
C LEU A 31 -16.25 4.69 -11.17
N THR A 32 -16.56 3.43 -10.86
CA THR A 32 -17.47 2.59 -11.65
C THR A 32 -18.91 3.16 -11.65
N ALA A 33 -19.31 3.80 -10.55
CA ALA A 33 -20.59 4.50 -10.45
C ALA A 33 -20.58 5.90 -11.12
N GLY A 34 -19.53 6.28 -11.86
CA GLY A 34 -19.41 7.57 -12.55
C GLY A 34 -19.14 8.76 -11.62
N LYS A 35 -18.77 8.51 -10.36
CA LYS A 35 -18.47 9.59 -9.40
C LYS A 35 -17.03 10.04 -9.54
N LYS A 36 -16.81 11.35 -9.67
CA LYS A 36 -15.45 11.92 -9.67
C LYS A 36 -14.74 11.62 -8.36
N GLN A 37 -13.46 11.29 -8.45
CA GLN A 37 -12.61 10.95 -7.30
C GLN A 37 -11.31 11.76 -7.33
N HIS A 38 -10.92 12.27 -6.18
CA HIS A 38 -9.63 12.93 -5.98
C HIS A 38 -8.71 12.01 -5.17
N VAL A 39 -7.63 11.56 -5.78
CA VAL A 39 -6.60 10.73 -5.17
C VAL A 39 -5.42 11.61 -4.75
N VAL A 40 -4.97 11.47 -3.51
CA VAL A 40 -3.75 12.11 -3.02
C VAL A 40 -2.72 11.02 -2.72
N THR A 41 -1.48 11.18 -3.21
CA THR A 41 -0.35 10.32 -2.85
C THR A 41 0.54 11.07 -1.86
N TYR A 42 0.83 10.46 -0.70
CA TYR A 42 1.55 11.08 0.40
C TYR A 42 2.67 10.19 0.90
N GLY A 43 3.90 10.69 0.84
CA GLY A 43 5.06 9.86 1.17
C GLY A 43 6.39 10.57 0.97
N THR A 44 7.42 9.76 0.82
CA THR A 44 8.82 10.13 0.73
C THR A 44 9.24 10.56 -0.68
N SER A 45 10.56 10.50 -0.97
CA SER A 45 11.09 10.65 -2.34
C SER A 45 10.56 9.60 -3.30
N LEU A 46 10.20 8.41 -2.80
CA LEU A 46 9.63 7.33 -3.61
C LEU A 46 8.24 7.71 -4.17
N THR A 47 7.56 8.64 -3.51
CA THR A 47 6.30 9.24 -4.00
C THR A 47 6.59 10.56 -4.72
N ALA A 48 7.36 11.47 -4.13
CA ALA A 48 7.60 12.82 -4.68
C ALA A 48 8.20 12.78 -6.08
N GLY A 49 9.22 11.95 -6.30
CA GLY A 49 9.88 11.72 -7.58
C GLY A 49 9.50 10.40 -8.26
N GLY A 50 8.65 9.61 -7.64
CA GLY A 50 8.27 8.29 -8.12
C GLY A 50 7.43 8.35 -9.40
N ALA A 51 7.89 7.72 -10.46
CA ALA A 51 7.17 7.65 -11.73
C ALA A 51 5.79 6.98 -11.59
N TRP A 52 5.61 6.13 -10.57
CA TRP A 52 4.36 5.43 -10.31
C TRP A 52 3.16 6.36 -10.11
N VAL A 53 3.35 7.58 -9.57
CA VAL A 53 2.24 8.55 -9.39
C VAL A 53 1.68 9.00 -10.73
N GLY A 54 2.54 9.33 -11.69
CA GLY A 54 2.13 9.65 -13.05
C GLY A 54 1.52 8.46 -13.78
N GLN A 55 2.09 7.28 -13.57
CA GLN A 55 1.58 6.02 -14.15
C GLN A 55 0.22 5.65 -13.54
N LEU A 56 -0.01 5.83 -12.23
CA LEU A 56 -1.32 5.67 -11.59
C LEU A 56 -2.36 6.63 -12.19
N LYS A 57 -1.98 7.91 -12.39
CA LYS A 57 -2.87 8.88 -13.05
C LYS A 57 -3.26 8.40 -14.44
N SER A 58 -2.31 7.93 -15.24
CA SER A 58 -2.56 7.41 -16.59
C SER A 58 -3.42 6.14 -16.57
N LEU A 59 -3.20 5.27 -15.60
CA LEU A 59 -4.00 4.05 -15.41
C LEU A 59 -5.46 4.38 -15.10
N LEU A 60 -5.71 5.30 -14.15
CA LEU A 60 -7.06 5.72 -13.79
C LEU A 60 -7.75 6.46 -14.93
N GLU A 61 -7.04 7.33 -15.64
CA GLU A 61 -7.59 8.02 -16.82
C GLU A 61 -7.97 7.04 -17.93
N LYS A 62 -7.15 6.02 -18.17
CA LYS A 62 -7.45 4.98 -19.17
C LYS A 62 -8.69 4.16 -18.80
N LYS A 63 -8.86 3.82 -17.51
CA LYS A 63 -9.98 2.98 -17.04
C LYS A 63 -11.26 3.78 -16.80
N TYR A 64 -11.14 5.03 -16.38
CA TYR A 64 -12.26 5.92 -15.99
C TYR A 64 -12.02 7.35 -16.50
N PRO A 65 -12.14 7.59 -17.81
CA PRO A 65 -11.79 8.87 -18.43
C PRO A 65 -12.50 10.06 -17.78
N GLY A 66 -11.74 11.06 -17.34
CA GLY A 66 -12.25 12.30 -16.74
C GLY A 66 -12.84 12.17 -15.33
N LEU A 67 -12.80 10.98 -14.72
CA LEU A 67 -13.38 10.75 -13.40
C LEU A 67 -12.37 10.80 -12.25
N ALA A 68 -11.08 10.61 -12.51
CA ALA A 68 -10.05 10.60 -11.48
C ALA A 68 -9.04 11.75 -11.65
N THR A 69 -8.74 12.43 -10.55
CA THR A 69 -7.58 13.33 -10.46
C THR A 69 -6.59 12.78 -9.45
N VAL A 70 -5.29 12.94 -9.71
CA VAL A 70 -4.22 12.49 -8.82
C VAL A 70 -3.32 13.66 -8.46
N THR A 71 -3.19 13.95 -7.16
CA THR A 71 -2.28 14.96 -6.62
C THR A 71 -1.12 14.30 -5.91
N ASN A 72 0.11 14.60 -6.35
CA ASN A 72 1.33 14.19 -5.66
C ASN A 72 1.63 15.15 -4.51
N SER A 73 1.51 14.68 -3.29
CA SER A 73 1.84 15.40 -2.05
C SER A 73 3.08 14.84 -1.33
N GLY A 74 3.83 13.95 -1.99
CA GLY A 74 5.10 13.45 -1.49
C GLY A 74 6.16 14.54 -1.32
N GLN A 75 7.13 14.27 -0.47
CA GLN A 75 8.26 15.17 -0.24
C GLN A 75 9.55 14.39 -0.02
N SER A 76 10.56 14.67 -0.85
CA SER A 76 11.86 14.00 -0.74
C SER A 76 12.51 14.23 0.61
N ALA A 77 13.24 13.22 1.09
CA ALA A 77 13.95 13.21 2.37
C ALA A 77 13.07 13.45 3.60
N MET A 78 11.76 13.18 3.52
CA MET A 78 10.85 13.31 4.65
C MET A 78 10.43 11.95 5.18
N TRP A 79 9.98 11.90 6.43
CA TRP A 79 9.54 10.72 7.17
C TRP A 79 8.20 11.00 7.88
N SER A 80 7.68 10.02 8.61
CA SER A 80 6.30 10.10 9.14
C SER A 80 6.06 11.26 10.13
N ASP A 81 7.06 11.68 10.92
CA ASP A 81 6.90 12.84 11.81
C ASP A 81 6.65 14.14 11.02
N TRP A 82 7.40 14.33 9.92
CA TRP A 82 7.10 15.41 8.98
C TRP A 82 5.72 15.23 8.35
N GLY A 83 5.35 13.98 8.03
CA GLY A 83 4.04 13.62 7.49
C GLY A 83 2.91 14.08 8.42
N VAL A 84 3.00 13.78 9.71
CA VAL A 84 2.02 14.24 10.72
C VAL A 84 1.92 15.76 10.78
N LYS A 85 3.06 16.45 10.78
CA LYS A 85 3.12 17.93 10.89
C LYS A 85 2.55 18.65 9.68
N ASN A 86 2.63 18.05 8.50
CA ASN A 86 2.20 18.68 7.24
C ASN A 86 0.90 18.11 6.66
N LEU A 87 0.23 17.20 7.39
CA LEU A 87 -0.92 16.45 6.91
C LEU A 87 -2.07 17.36 6.45
N ASP A 88 -2.40 18.40 7.22
CA ASP A 88 -3.53 19.28 6.90
C ASP A 88 -3.34 19.92 5.53
N LYS A 89 -2.23 20.63 5.36
CA LYS A 89 -1.92 21.35 4.12
C LYS A 89 -1.69 20.42 2.93
N ARG A 90 -1.04 19.28 3.16
CA ARG A 90 -0.64 18.37 2.09
C ARG A 90 -1.73 17.40 1.66
N VAL A 91 -2.66 17.08 2.57
CA VAL A 91 -3.67 16.03 2.33
C VAL A 91 -5.08 16.55 2.63
N ILE A 92 -5.38 16.95 3.88
CA ILE A 92 -6.76 17.20 4.32
C ILE A 92 -7.41 18.38 3.58
N GLU A 93 -6.70 19.49 3.41
CA GLU A 93 -7.17 20.67 2.68
C GLU A 93 -7.43 20.40 1.19
N LYS A 94 -6.88 19.30 0.66
CA LYS A 94 -7.14 18.87 -0.72
C LYS A 94 -8.43 18.05 -0.87
N ALA A 95 -9.13 17.79 0.24
CA ALA A 95 -10.38 17.05 0.30
C ALA A 95 -10.34 15.73 -0.49
N PRO A 96 -9.40 14.79 -0.20
CA PRO A 96 -9.23 13.57 -0.97
C PRO A 96 -10.39 12.60 -0.76
N ASP A 97 -10.68 11.80 -1.80
CA ASP A 97 -11.56 10.63 -1.75
C ASP A 97 -10.75 9.34 -1.52
N ALA A 98 -9.45 9.35 -1.87
CA ALA A 98 -8.51 8.30 -1.52
C ALA A 98 -7.11 8.87 -1.26
N VAL A 99 -6.40 8.28 -0.30
CA VAL A 99 -5.02 8.66 0.06
C VAL A 99 -4.13 7.42 0.07
N PHE A 100 -3.04 7.46 -0.70
CA PHE A 100 -1.96 6.48 -0.63
C PHE A 100 -0.88 7.00 0.32
N ILE A 101 -0.43 6.18 1.28
CA ILE A 101 0.56 6.57 2.30
C ILE A 101 1.76 5.62 2.27
N GLU A 102 2.98 6.19 2.13
CA GLU A 102 4.25 5.47 2.29
C GLU A 102 5.32 6.36 2.94
N PHE A 103 5.74 6.06 4.17
CA PHE A 103 6.84 6.74 4.87
C PHE A 103 7.83 5.74 5.50
N ALA A 104 7.46 4.47 5.62
CA ALA A 104 8.21 3.45 6.35
C ALA A 104 9.69 3.36 5.96
N ILE A 105 10.01 3.54 4.66
CA ILE A 105 11.39 3.45 4.18
C ILE A 105 12.29 4.53 4.79
N ASN A 106 11.75 5.71 5.06
CA ASN A 106 12.51 6.78 5.69
C ASN A 106 12.37 6.77 7.22
N ASP A 107 11.27 6.25 7.78
CA ASP A 107 11.22 5.99 9.23
C ASP A 107 12.32 5.02 9.67
N ALA A 108 12.65 4.04 8.82
CA ALA A 108 13.72 3.09 9.07
C ALA A 108 15.14 3.70 8.97
N PHE A 109 15.30 4.94 8.48
CA PHE A 109 16.58 5.60 8.34
C PHE A 109 17.12 6.00 9.70
N LEU A 110 18.27 5.42 10.10
CA LEU A 110 18.84 5.56 11.44
C LEU A 110 19.01 7.01 11.90
N GLU A 111 19.33 7.93 10.98
CA GLU A 111 19.56 9.34 11.32
C GLU A 111 18.27 10.07 11.76
N TYR A 112 17.08 9.61 11.34
CA TYR A 112 15.81 10.20 11.76
C TYR A 112 15.36 9.73 13.14
N LYS A 113 16.00 8.70 13.69
CA LYS A 113 15.78 8.18 15.05
C LYS A 113 14.29 7.88 15.35
N THR A 114 13.53 7.57 14.33
CA THR A 114 12.13 7.15 14.47
C THR A 114 12.13 5.69 14.90
N SER A 115 11.53 5.37 16.03
CA SER A 115 11.31 3.98 16.43
C SER A 115 10.14 3.36 15.64
N THR A 116 10.04 2.01 15.63
CA THR A 116 8.87 1.33 15.06
C THR A 116 7.57 1.72 15.79
N ALA A 117 7.64 2.01 17.09
CA ALA A 117 6.52 2.53 17.86
C ALA A 117 6.12 3.94 17.43
N ASP A 118 7.08 4.83 17.14
CA ASP A 118 6.79 6.17 16.62
C ASP A 118 6.28 6.12 15.19
N CYS A 119 6.85 5.25 14.33
CA CYS A 119 6.35 5.00 12.99
C CYS A 119 4.86 4.60 13.04
N ARG A 120 4.51 3.64 13.90
CA ARG A 120 3.12 3.23 14.12
C ARG A 120 2.23 4.38 14.58
N LYS A 121 2.64 5.06 15.65
CA LYS A 121 1.90 6.20 16.22
C LYS A 121 1.65 7.31 15.18
N ASN A 122 2.67 7.64 14.39
CA ASN A 122 2.57 8.66 13.36
C ASN A 122 1.63 8.22 12.23
N LEU A 123 1.73 6.96 11.79
CA LEU A 123 0.86 6.39 10.78
C LEU A 123 -0.60 6.40 11.23
N GLU A 124 -0.89 5.91 12.44
CA GLU A 124 -2.23 5.91 13.03
C GLU A 124 -2.79 7.33 13.20
N ASN A 125 -1.95 8.29 13.63
CA ASN A 125 -2.35 9.71 13.75
C ASN A 125 -2.77 10.28 12.38
N MET A 126 -2.00 10.01 11.32
CA MET A 126 -2.36 10.45 9.97
C MET A 126 -3.69 9.84 9.52
N ILE A 127 -3.87 8.53 9.71
CA ILE A 127 -5.10 7.81 9.35
C ILE A 127 -6.30 8.42 10.09
N ASP A 128 -6.21 8.58 11.42
CA ASP A 128 -7.31 9.08 12.25
C ASP A 128 -7.72 10.51 11.85
N ARG A 129 -6.75 11.38 11.59
CA ARG A 129 -7.04 12.76 11.16
C ARG A 129 -7.66 12.82 9.77
N ILE A 130 -7.20 11.99 8.83
CA ILE A 130 -7.81 11.88 7.49
C ILE A 130 -9.26 11.42 7.63
N LEU A 131 -9.51 10.33 8.34
CA LEU A 131 -10.85 9.76 8.49
C LEU A 131 -11.78 10.64 9.34
N LYS A 132 -11.25 11.38 10.31
CA LYS A 132 -12.02 12.40 11.05
C LYS A 132 -12.48 13.54 10.14
N ALA A 133 -11.61 14.03 9.27
CA ALA A 133 -11.93 15.11 8.34
C ALA A 133 -12.77 14.63 7.14
N ARG A 134 -12.56 13.40 6.70
CA ARG A 134 -13.17 12.79 5.51
C ARG A 134 -13.53 11.32 5.82
N PRO A 135 -14.66 11.06 6.51
CA PRO A 135 -15.04 9.69 6.93
C PRO A 135 -15.15 8.69 5.78
N GLU A 136 -15.45 9.20 4.58
CA GLU A 136 -15.63 8.39 3.37
C GLU A 136 -14.32 8.18 2.57
N CYS A 137 -13.22 8.82 3.00
CA CYS A 137 -11.92 8.69 2.32
C CYS A 137 -11.37 7.27 2.46
N GLN A 138 -10.93 6.69 1.35
CA GLN A 138 -10.22 5.42 1.37
C GLN A 138 -8.74 5.65 1.65
N VAL A 139 -8.26 5.18 2.82
CA VAL A 139 -6.83 5.16 3.12
C VAL A 139 -6.22 3.86 2.60
N ILE A 140 -5.13 3.97 1.85
CA ILE A 140 -4.39 2.88 1.22
C ILE A 140 -2.95 2.96 1.69
N LEU A 141 -2.46 1.92 2.34
CA LEU A 141 -1.08 1.84 2.80
C LEU A 141 -0.21 1.14 1.77
N MET A 142 1.04 1.58 1.64
CA MET A 142 2.00 0.96 0.73
C MET A 142 3.30 0.64 1.43
N THR A 143 3.82 -0.58 1.22
CA THR A 143 5.24 -0.86 1.38
C THR A 143 5.96 -0.65 0.04
N MET A 144 7.28 -0.51 0.06
CA MET A 144 8.07 -0.26 -1.15
C MET A 144 9.16 -1.33 -1.31
N ASN A 145 10.14 -1.10 -2.17
CA ASN A 145 11.25 -1.99 -2.40
C ASN A 145 12.21 -2.09 -1.19
N PRO A 146 12.98 -3.18 -1.06
CA PRO A 146 14.12 -3.22 -0.16
C PRO A 146 15.17 -2.19 -0.61
N PRO A 147 15.75 -1.41 0.32
CA PRO A 147 16.98 -0.69 0.04
C PRO A 147 18.14 -1.68 -0.06
N ILE A 148 19.19 -1.35 -0.83
CA ILE A 148 20.41 -2.17 -0.93
C ILE A 148 21.65 -1.31 -0.70
N ASN A 149 22.80 -1.97 -0.55
CA ASN A 149 24.11 -1.35 -0.36
C ASN A 149 24.08 -0.35 0.82
N VAL A 150 24.66 0.83 0.68
CA VAL A 150 24.69 1.87 1.72
C VAL A 150 23.29 2.25 2.23
N HIS A 151 22.27 2.10 1.43
CA HIS A 151 20.89 2.40 1.85
C HIS A 151 20.36 1.35 2.82
N LEU A 152 20.75 0.07 2.66
CA LEU A 152 20.42 -0.99 3.60
C LEU A 152 21.20 -0.82 4.92
N GLU A 153 22.49 -0.51 4.84
CA GLU A 153 23.31 -0.24 6.03
C GLU A 153 22.70 0.86 6.91
N ARG A 154 22.11 1.86 6.29
CA ARG A 154 21.40 2.96 6.97
C ARG A 154 19.99 2.62 7.40
N ARG A 155 19.42 1.48 6.96
CA ARG A 155 18.06 1.01 7.23
C ARG A 155 18.03 -0.49 7.57
N PRO A 156 18.88 -0.95 8.52
CA PRO A 156 19.09 -2.38 8.76
C PRO A 156 17.85 -3.12 9.23
N LYS A 157 16.84 -2.39 9.71
CA LYS A 157 15.58 -2.91 10.24
C LYS A 157 14.37 -2.61 9.36
N ILE A 158 14.57 -2.36 8.06
CA ILE A 158 13.48 -1.95 7.15
C ILE A 158 12.25 -2.88 7.21
N GLU A 159 12.45 -4.18 7.38
CA GLU A 159 11.35 -5.15 7.44
C GLU A 159 10.46 -4.94 8.67
N GLU A 160 11.02 -4.53 9.82
CA GLU A 160 10.24 -4.21 11.03
C GLU A 160 9.30 -3.02 10.77
N TYR A 161 9.74 -2.01 10.01
CA TYR A 161 8.91 -0.84 9.66
C TYR A 161 7.84 -1.18 8.63
N TYR A 162 8.12 -2.04 7.66
CA TYR A 162 7.09 -2.54 6.74
C TYR A 162 6.09 -3.44 7.48
N GLN A 163 6.55 -4.18 8.51
CA GLN A 163 5.63 -4.96 9.34
C GLN A 163 4.64 -4.07 10.09
N VAL A 164 5.06 -2.90 10.57
CA VAL A 164 4.13 -1.90 11.16
C VAL A 164 2.99 -1.56 10.19
N TYR A 165 3.30 -1.34 8.91
CA TYR A 165 2.27 -1.04 7.90
C TYR A 165 1.31 -2.21 7.68
N ARG A 166 1.81 -3.45 7.68
CA ARG A 166 0.99 -4.66 7.58
C ARG A 166 0.06 -4.81 8.77
N ASP A 167 0.60 -4.64 9.98
CA ASP A 167 -0.15 -4.78 11.22
C ASP A 167 -1.26 -3.72 11.31
N VAL A 168 -0.95 -2.46 11.07
CA VAL A 168 -1.93 -1.36 11.08
C VAL A 168 -2.99 -1.58 10.00
N ALA A 169 -2.61 -2.02 8.79
CA ALA A 169 -3.57 -2.31 7.73
C ALA A 169 -4.54 -3.42 8.14
N ALA A 170 -4.02 -4.51 8.71
CA ALA A 170 -4.83 -5.64 9.16
C ALA A 170 -5.78 -5.26 10.31
N GLU A 171 -5.28 -4.60 11.35
CA GLU A 171 -6.04 -4.19 12.52
C GLU A 171 -7.14 -3.15 12.18
N ARG A 172 -6.82 -2.21 11.28
CA ARG A 172 -7.72 -1.14 10.87
C ARG A 172 -8.57 -1.52 9.64
N LYS A 173 -8.40 -2.72 9.09
CA LYS A 173 -9.07 -3.22 7.87
C LYS A 173 -8.90 -2.27 6.69
N LEU A 174 -7.69 -1.74 6.53
CA LEU A 174 -7.32 -0.86 5.42
C LEU A 174 -6.74 -1.67 4.26
N LEU A 175 -6.87 -1.14 3.06
CA LEU A 175 -6.19 -1.71 1.90
C LEU A 175 -4.68 -1.50 2.04
N LEU A 176 -3.93 -2.60 1.97
CA LEU A 176 -2.48 -2.61 1.90
C LEU A 176 -2.04 -3.06 0.50
N ILE A 177 -1.14 -2.30 -0.09
CA ILE A 177 -0.41 -2.71 -1.29
C ILE A 177 1.01 -3.05 -0.87
N ASP A 178 1.25 -4.32 -0.61
CA ASP A 178 2.54 -4.80 -0.12
C ASP A 178 3.48 -5.12 -1.29
N HIS A 179 4.24 -4.13 -1.74
CA HIS A 179 5.20 -4.31 -2.84
C HIS A 179 6.49 -5.01 -2.41
N TYR A 180 6.83 -4.98 -1.11
CA TYR A 180 8.10 -5.51 -0.61
C TYR A 180 8.37 -6.96 -0.99
N PRO A 181 7.42 -7.92 -0.82
CA PRO A 181 7.68 -9.32 -1.16
C PRO A 181 8.02 -9.53 -2.65
N VAL A 182 7.38 -8.80 -3.56
CA VAL A 182 7.63 -8.90 -5.00
C VAL A 182 9.03 -8.37 -5.33
N TRP A 183 9.39 -7.21 -4.80
CA TRP A 183 10.71 -6.63 -4.96
C TRP A 183 11.81 -7.49 -4.34
N LYS A 184 11.56 -8.05 -3.15
CA LYS A 184 12.51 -8.93 -2.46
C LYS A 184 12.74 -10.21 -3.26
N ALA A 185 11.67 -10.81 -3.78
CA ALA A 185 11.79 -11.98 -4.64
C ALA A 185 12.57 -11.70 -5.94
N LEU A 186 12.41 -10.51 -6.52
CA LEU A 186 13.19 -10.08 -7.67
C LEU A 186 14.68 -9.93 -7.31
N LEU A 187 14.96 -9.23 -6.19
CA LEU A 187 16.34 -9.05 -5.69
C LEU A 187 17.06 -10.40 -5.47
N ASP A 188 16.34 -11.37 -4.89
CA ASP A 188 16.90 -12.68 -4.55
C ASP A 188 17.13 -13.57 -5.78
N LYS A 189 16.28 -13.46 -6.81
CA LYS A 189 16.32 -14.32 -7.99
C LYS A 189 17.09 -13.72 -9.15
N ASP A 190 17.02 -12.41 -9.34
CA ASP A 190 17.61 -11.68 -10.45
C ASP A 190 18.07 -10.28 -10.01
N LYS A 191 19.17 -10.27 -9.26
CA LYS A 191 19.77 -9.01 -8.79
C LYS A 191 20.09 -8.05 -9.93
N LYS A 192 20.48 -8.57 -11.10
CA LYS A 192 20.81 -7.72 -12.26
C LYS A 192 19.60 -6.90 -12.72
N THR A 193 18.45 -7.53 -12.82
CA THR A 193 17.19 -6.83 -13.16
C THR A 193 16.77 -5.90 -12.03
N PHE A 194 16.93 -6.31 -10.75
CA PHE A 194 16.66 -5.43 -9.62
C PHE A 194 17.53 -4.16 -9.67
N ASP A 195 18.85 -4.29 -9.89
CA ASP A 195 19.76 -3.14 -9.99
C ASP A 195 19.42 -2.22 -11.17
N ALA A 196 18.96 -2.77 -12.29
CA ALA A 196 18.51 -1.97 -13.43
C ALA A 196 17.20 -1.21 -13.13
N TRP A 197 16.34 -1.76 -12.28
CA TRP A 197 15.06 -1.15 -11.92
C TRP A 197 15.13 -0.28 -10.66
N VAL A 198 16.17 -0.43 -9.84
CA VAL A 198 16.45 0.39 -8.65
C VAL A 198 17.93 0.85 -8.71
N PRO A 199 18.29 1.72 -9.67
CA PRO A 199 19.68 1.94 -10.09
C PRO A 199 20.56 2.57 -9.02
N ASP A 200 20.01 3.32 -8.09
CA ASP A 200 20.76 3.91 -6.96
C ASP A 200 20.62 3.10 -5.66
N GLY A 201 19.90 1.97 -5.72
CA GLY A 201 19.71 1.07 -4.59
C GLY A 201 18.55 1.43 -3.65
N ILE A 202 17.75 2.45 -3.97
CA ILE A 202 16.58 2.85 -3.17
C ILE A 202 15.41 3.38 -3.99
N HIS A 203 15.65 4.08 -5.10
CA HIS A 203 14.60 4.69 -5.90
C HIS A 203 14.27 3.84 -7.15
N PRO A 204 13.05 3.29 -7.24
CA PRO A 204 12.61 2.60 -8.45
C PRO A 204 12.60 3.53 -9.67
N SER A 205 13.18 3.07 -10.76
CA SER A 205 13.10 3.72 -12.07
C SER A 205 11.67 3.70 -12.62
N ALA A 206 11.41 4.45 -13.69
CA ALA A 206 10.10 4.41 -14.36
C ALA A 206 9.73 2.98 -14.80
N THR A 207 10.70 2.21 -15.30
CA THR A 207 10.50 0.80 -15.66
C THR A 207 10.20 -0.06 -14.43
N GLY A 208 10.93 0.12 -13.32
CA GLY A 208 10.66 -0.59 -12.08
C GLY A 208 9.25 -0.30 -11.53
N CYS A 209 8.82 0.96 -11.58
CA CYS A 209 7.45 1.33 -11.23
C CYS A 209 6.42 0.65 -12.14
N GLU A 210 6.63 0.66 -13.46
CA GLU A 210 5.74 0.02 -14.44
C GLU A 210 5.65 -1.50 -14.26
N LYS A 211 6.76 -2.15 -13.94
CA LYS A 211 6.84 -3.62 -13.87
C LYS A 211 6.46 -4.21 -12.52
N VAL A 212 6.52 -3.44 -11.42
CA VAL A 212 6.24 -3.94 -10.07
C VAL A 212 5.16 -3.12 -9.36
N ILE A 213 5.31 -1.79 -9.29
CA ILE A 213 4.41 -0.97 -8.48
C ILE A 213 3.02 -0.90 -9.12
N ILE A 214 2.93 -0.58 -10.40
CA ILE A 214 1.63 -0.46 -11.08
C ILE A 214 0.86 -1.78 -11.13
N PRO A 215 1.47 -2.94 -11.46
CA PRO A 215 0.76 -4.21 -11.38
C PRO A 215 0.25 -4.54 -9.97
N GLY A 216 1.01 -4.21 -8.92
CA GLY A 216 0.56 -4.37 -7.54
C GLY A 216 -0.64 -3.47 -7.21
N ILE A 217 -0.62 -2.22 -7.67
CA ILE A 217 -1.76 -1.30 -7.53
C ILE A 217 -2.97 -1.82 -8.31
N GLU A 218 -2.77 -2.27 -9.56
CA GLU A 218 -3.87 -2.85 -10.37
C GLU A 218 -4.49 -4.06 -9.71
N ALA A 219 -3.69 -4.98 -9.20
CA ALA A 219 -4.17 -6.17 -8.51
C ALA A 219 -4.98 -5.81 -7.26
N ALA A 220 -4.49 -4.84 -6.47
CA ALA A 220 -5.16 -4.44 -5.24
C ALA A 220 -6.46 -3.65 -5.49
N LEU A 221 -6.48 -2.78 -6.49
CA LEU A 221 -7.64 -1.95 -6.76
C LEU A 221 -8.73 -2.66 -7.58
N PHE A 222 -8.34 -3.48 -8.55
CA PHE A 222 -9.29 -4.03 -9.53
C PHE A 222 -9.52 -5.54 -9.38
N GLY A 223 -8.96 -6.17 -8.35
CA GLY A 223 -8.93 -7.62 -8.21
C GLY A 223 -8.14 -8.22 -9.37
N GLY A 224 -7.07 -8.94 -9.13
CA GLY A 224 -6.27 -9.50 -10.21
C GLY A 224 -7.16 -10.29 -11.18
N THR A 225 -7.56 -9.68 -12.29
CA THR A 225 -8.02 -10.44 -13.45
C THR A 225 -6.78 -11.09 -14.02
N GLY A 226 -6.42 -12.23 -13.42
CA GLY A 226 -5.46 -13.13 -14.02
C GLY A 226 -5.92 -13.42 -15.45
N LYS A 227 -5.13 -12.99 -16.38
CA LYS A 227 -5.06 -13.64 -17.70
C LYS A 227 -3.98 -14.69 -17.66
#